data_ab77131857ffcb779253b4a49fa1bd40
#
_entry.id   ab77131857ffcb779253b4a49fa1bd40
#
_cell.length_a   1.000
_cell.length_b   1.000
_cell.length_c   1.000
_cell.angle_alpha   90.00
_cell.angle_beta   90.00
_cell.angle_gamma   90.00
#
_symmetry.space_group_name_H-M   'P 1'
#
loop_
_entity.id
_entity.type
_entity.pdbx_description
1 polymer ?
#
loop_
_entity_poly.entity_id
_entity_poly.type
_entity_poly.pdbx_seq_one_letter_code
_entity_poly.pdbx_strand_id
1 'polypeptide(L)'
;MATDAELIRAARKDAEAFAELYRRHARAIASWFATRTPARIAGELTAETFAQAALSLHRFRDQADGSAAPWLFGIARNVLRRSLERERVETAARSRLGVPLRSYDDLDAVENRLDAEQLRPALDAALDRLPPGQRDAIELRIVRALEYDEVAGSLGCSKVAARIRVARGLNSLSRLLKGAAP
;
A
#
# COMPACT_ATOMS: atom_id res chain seq x y z
N MET A 1 23.41 -3.09 -2.25
CA MET A 1 22.17 -3.69 -1.71
C MET A 1 21.26 -3.94 -2.91
N ALA A 2 20.73 -5.15 -3.09
CA ALA A 2 19.90 -5.48 -4.24
C ALA A 2 18.63 -4.59 -4.30
N THR A 3 18.24 -4.16 -5.49
CA THR A 3 16.99 -3.45 -5.74
C THR A 3 15.80 -4.39 -5.61
N ASP A 4 14.59 -3.87 -5.40
CA ASP A 4 13.40 -4.72 -5.36
C ASP A 4 13.13 -5.41 -6.70
N ALA A 5 13.49 -4.77 -7.82
CA ALA A 5 13.39 -5.38 -9.14
C ALA A 5 14.35 -6.58 -9.30
N GLU A 6 15.54 -6.53 -8.70
CA GLU A 6 16.48 -7.66 -8.66
C GLU A 6 15.95 -8.76 -7.76
N LEU A 7 15.42 -8.42 -6.57
CA LEU A 7 14.78 -9.37 -5.67
C LEU A 7 13.59 -10.08 -6.33
N ILE A 8 12.72 -9.36 -7.04
CA ILE A 8 11.56 -9.94 -7.73
C ILE A 8 12.01 -10.91 -8.84
N ARG A 9 13.09 -10.59 -9.55
CA ARG A 9 13.65 -11.51 -10.55
C ARG A 9 14.21 -12.79 -9.91
N ALA A 10 14.93 -12.65 -8.80
CA ALA A 10 15.47 -13.78 -8.05
C ALA A 10 14.37 -14.63 -7.39
N ALA A 11 13.33 -13.98 -6.83
CA ALA A 11 12.23 -14.63 -6.13
C ALA A 11 11.42 -15.64 -6.98
N ARG A 12 11.58 -15.61 -8.30
CA ARG A 12 10.99 -16.63 -9.18
C ARG A 12 11.58 -18.03 -8.97
N LYS A 13 12.77 -18.12 -8.36
CA LYS A 13 13.52 -19.38 -8.13
C LYS A 13 14.04 -19.49 -6.71
N ASP A 14 14.04 -18.41 -5.96
CA ASP A 14 14.62 -18.29 -4.63
C ASP A 14 13.61 -17.66 -3.67
N ALA A 15 13.15 -18.46 -2.72
CA ALA A 15 12.19 -18.02 -1.71
C ALA A 15 12.78 -16.96 -0.76
N GLU A 16 14.11 -16.98 -0.51
CA GLU A 16 14.76 -16.01 0.38
C GLU A 16 14.75 -14.61 -0.23
N ALA A 17 14.88 -14.48 -1.55
CA ALA A 17 14.73 -13.21 -2.24
C ALA A 17 13.32 -12.64 -2.06
N PHE A 18 12.27 -13.48 -2.04
CA PHE A 18 10.91 -13.04 -1.74
C PHE A 18 10.75 -12.67 -0.26
N ALA A 19 11.35 -13.43 0.65
CA ALA A 19 11.34 -13.12 2.07
C ALA A 19 11.98 -11.75 2.36
N GLU A 20 13.07 -11.41 1.66
CA GLU A 20 13.68 -10.09 1.76
C GLU A 20 12.74 -8.97 1.25
N LEU A 21 12.05 -9.19 0.13
CA LEU A 21 11.05 -8.26 -0.39
C LEU A 21 9.91 -8.06 0.63
N TYR A 22 9.46 -9.13 1.27
CA TYR A 22 8.47 -9.09 2.34
C TYR A 22 8.96 -8.23 3.51
N ARG A 23 10.16 -8.50 4.06
CA ARG A 23 10.74 -7.75 5.18
C ARG A 23 10.80 -6.24 4.91
N ARG A 24 11.11 -5.84 3.68
CA ARG A 24 11.20 -4.43 3.29
C ARG A 24 9.86 -3.70 3.24
N HIS A 25 8.81 -4.40 2.84
CA HIS A 25 7.54 -3.75 2.50
C HIS A 25 6.37 -4.12 3.41
N ALA A 26 6.46 -5.21 4.20
CA ALA A 26 5.34 -5.70 4.99
C ALA A 26 4.81 -4.67 5.98
N ARG A 27 5.71 -3.98 6.70
CA ARG A 27 5.32 -2.94 7.66
C ARG A 27 4.57 -1.78 6.99
N ALA A 28 5.03 -1.31 5.83
CA ALA A 28 4.38 -0.23 5.10
C ALA A 28 2.98 -0.63 4.60
N ILE A 29 2.85 -1.85 4.08
CA ILE A 29 1.56 -2.40 3.62
C ILE A 29 0.62 -2.61 4.81
N ALA A 30 1.09 -3.19 5.92
CA ALA A 30 0.29 -3.39 7.12
C ALA A 30 -0.22 -2.06 7.71
N SER A 31 0.65 -1.06 7.85
CA SER A 31 0.27 0.28 8.30
C SER A 31 -0.76 0.93 7.37
N TRP A 32 -0.63 0.72 6.06
CA TRP A 32 -1.61 1.24 5.11
C TRP A 32 -3.00 0.59 5.27
N PHE A 33 -3.06 -0.69 5.56
CA PHE A 33 -4.32 -1.37 5.87
C PHE A 33 -4.86 -0.95 7.25
N ALA A 34 -4.01 -0.84 8.27
CA ALA A 34 -4.41 -0.48 9.64
C ALA A 34 -5.11 0.88 9.74
N THR A 35 -4.81 1.81 8.83
CA THR A 35 -5.55 3.09 8.74
C THR A 35 -6.93 2.99 8.06
N ARG A 36 -7.30 1.82 7.53
CA ARG A 36 -8.49 1.61 6.68
C ARG A 36 -9.37 0.44 7.12
N THR A 37 -8.84 -0.43 7.96
CA THR A 37 -9.53 -1.65 8.45
C THR A 37 -9.10 -1.93 9.89
N PRO A 38 -9.89 -2.69 10.68
CA PRO A 38 -9.46 -3.18 11.99
C PRO A 38 -8.12 -3.95 11.91
N ALA A 39 -7.31 -3.88 12.97
CA ALA A 39 -5.94 -4.41 12.98
C ALA A 39 -5.86 -5.90 12.57
N ARG A 40 -6.79 -6.73 13.05
CA ARG A 40 -6.86 -8.15 12.68
C ARG A 40 -7.04 -8.33 11.16
N ILE A 41 -7.93 -7.55 10.56
CA ILE A 41 -8.18 -7.58 9.12
C ILE A 41 -6.97 -7.04 8.35
N ALA A 42 -6.30 -6.00 8.87
CA ALA A 42 -5.08 -5.46 8.27
C ALA A 42 -3.98 -6.51 8.12
N GLY A 43 -3.78 -7.36 9.13
CA GLY A 43 -2.83 -8.48 9.07
C GLY A 43 -3.19 -9.50 7.99
N GLU A 44 -4.45 -9.93 7.94
CA GLU A 44 -4.96 -10.87 6.92
C GLU A 44 -4.78 -10.30 5.50
N LEU A 45 -5.15 -9.03 5.28
CA LEU A 45 -5.01 -8.39 3.96
C LEU A 45 -3.55 -8.17 3.57
N THR A 46 -2.67 -7.96 4.55
CA THR A 46 -1.23 -7.88 4.31
C THR A 46 -0.72 -9.23 3.79
N ALA A 47 -1.03 -10.33 4.49
CA ALA A 47 -0.66 -11.67 4.06
C ALA A 47 -1.22 -12.01 2.67
N GLU A 48 -2.49 -11.70 2.41
CA GLU A 48 -3.11 -11.90 1.09
C GLU A 48 -2.41 -11.07 0.00
N THR A 49 -2.01 -9.84 0.30
CA THR A 49 -1.28 -8.97 -0.63
C THR A 49 0.03 -9.63 -1.08
N PHE A 50 0.81 -10.17 -0.14
CA PHE A 50 2.07 -10.82 -0.47
C PHE A 50 1.88 -12.18 -1.14
N ALA A 51 0.83 -12.93 -0.78
CA ALA A 51 0.46 -14.15 -1.51
C ALA A 51 0.12 -13.85 -2.98
N GLN A 52 -0.67 -12.81 -3.23
CA GLN A 52 -0.99 -12.35 -4.60
C GLN A 52 0.25 -11.83 -5.33
N ALA A 53 1.16 -11.16 -4.62
CA ALA A 53 2.44 -10.71 -5.17
C ALA A 53 3.29 -11.92 -5.61
N ALA A 54 3.44 -12.95 -4.77
CA ALA A 54 4.18 -14.17 -5.09
C ALA A 54 3.63 -14.85 -6.36
N LEU A 55 2.31 -14.96 -6.49
CA LEU A 55 1.65 -15.53 -7.66
C LEU A 55 1.80 -14.67 -8.93
N SER A 56 2.08 -13.38 -8.78
CA SER A 56 2.12 -12.42 -9.89
C SER A 56 3.51 -11.82 -10.16
N LEU A 57 4.59 -12.40 -9.65
CA LEU A 57 5.97 -11.94 -9.87
C LEU A 57 6.31 -11.77 -11.37
N HIS A 58 5.75 -12.64 -12.22
CA HIS A 58 5.94 -12.57 -13.68
C HIS A 58 5.28 -11.34 -14.33
N ARG A 59 4.33 -10.70 -13.66
CA ARG A 59 3.62 -9.49 -14.13
C ARG A 59 4.29 -8.20 -13.70
N PHE A 60 5.27 -8.29 -12.79
CA PHE A 60 5.99 -7.10 -12.35
C PHE A 60 6.67 -6.42 -13.54
N ARG A 61 6.54 -5.12 -13.61
CA ARG A 61 7.26 -4.24 -14.55
C ARG A 61 7.91 -3.14 -13.72
N ASP A 62 9.22 -3.05 -13.82
CA ASP A 62 9.96 -1.97 -13.19
C ASP A 62 9.59 -0.64 -13.84
N GLN A 63 8.83 0.19 -13.14
CA GLN A 63 8.38 1.52 -13.56
C GLN A 63 8.78 2.59 -12.54
N ALA A 64 9.64 2.23 -11.56
CA ALA A 64 9.93 3.03 -10.39
C ALA A 64 11.38 2.89 -9.92
N ASP A 65 12.32 2.90 -10.85
CA ASP A 65 13.76 2.87 -10.59
C ASP A 65 14.15 1.74 -9.60
N GLY A 66 13.64 0.54 -9.87
CA GLY A 66 13.91 -0.65 -9.07
C GLY A 66 13.02 -0.87 -7.86
N SER A 67 12.08 0.04 -7.54
CA SER A 67 11.18 -0.11 -6.38
C SER A 67 9.93 -0.93 -6.72
N ALA A 68 9.58 -1.87 -5.84
CA ALA A 68 8.34 -2.64 -5.92
C ALA A 68 7.14 -1.94 -5.26
N ALA A 69 7.34 -0.87 -4.50
CA ALA A 69 6.29 -0.25 -3.70
C ALA A 69 5.02 0.08 -4.50
N PRO A 70 5.05 0.75 -5.67
CA PRO A 70 3.85 1.07 -6.42
C PRO A 70 3.07 -0.16 -6.88
N TRP A 71 3.78 -1.22 -7.24
CA TRP A 71 3.18 -2.48 -7.65
C TRP A 71 2.52 -3.20 -6.47
N LEU A 72 3.20 -3.29 -5.31
CA LEU A 72 2.65 -3.89 -4.09
C LEU A 72 1.43 -3.12 -3.59
N PHE A 73 1.47 -1.78 -3.56
CA PHE A 73 0.29 -0.97 -3.20
C PHE A 73 -0.85 -1.10 -4.21
N GLY A 74 -0.56 -1.34 -5.49
CA GLY A 74 -1.57 -1.68 -6.49
C GLY A 74 -2.28 -3.00 -6.16
N ILE A 75 -1.54 -4.03 -5.73
CA ILE A 75 -2.11 -5.30 -5.27
C ILE A 75 -2.91 -5.10 -3.98
N ALA A 76 -2.32 -4.43 -2.97
CA ALA A 76 -2.96 -4.17 -1.68
C ALA A 76 -4.32 -3.47 -1.85
N ARG A 77 -4.40 -2.48 -2.74
CA ARG A 77 -5.66 -1.82 -3.04
C ARG A 77 -6.72 -2.75 -3.64
N ASN A 78 -6.32 -3.63 -4.56
CA ASN A 78 -7.25 -4.61 -5.13
C ASN A 78 -7.74 -5.60 -4.07
N VAL A 79 -6.86 -6.02 -3.16
CA VAL A 79 -7.19 -6.87 -2.02
C VAL A 79 -8.20 -6.16 -1.11
N LEU A 80 -7.94 -4.90 -0.74
CA LEU A 80 -8.87 -4.10 0.08
C LEU A 80 -10.25 -3.97 -0.58
N ARG A 81 -10.29 -3.62 -1.85
CA ARG A 81 -11.56 -3.47 -2.58
C ARG A 81 -12.39 -4.76 -2.55
N ARG A 82 -11.75 -5.91 -2.77
CA ARG A 82 -12.42 -7.21 -2.72
C ARG A 82 -12.91 -7.56 -1.31
N SER A 83 -12.13 -7.19 -0.28
CA SER A 83 -12.53 -7.39 1.12
C SER A 83 -13.76 -6.56 1.46
N LEU A 84 -13.77 -5.27 1.13
CA LEU A 84 -14.93 -4.39 1.36
C LEU A 84 -16.17 -4.84 0.59
N GLU A 85 -16.01 -5.33 -0.63
CA GLU A 85 -17.13 -5.85 -1.40
C GLU A 85 -17.72 -7.12 -0.77
N ARG A 86 -16.87 -8.05 -0.30
CA ARG A 86 -17.32 -9.24 0.46
C ARG A 86 -18.06 -8.84 1.72
N GLU A 87 -17.53 -7.89 2.49
CA GLU A 87 -18.17 -7.38 3.72
C GLU A 87 -19.54 -6.76 3.43
N ARG A 88 -19.67 -5.98 2.36
CA ARG A 88 -20.96 -5.41 1.94
C ARG A 88 -21.99 -6.48 1.61
N VAL A 89 -21.59 -7.50 0.86
CA VAL A 89 -22.46 -8.63 0.49
C VAL A 89 -22.86 -9.43 1.73
N GLU A 90 -21.92 -9.70 2.63
CA GLU A 90 -22.18 -10.42 3.88
C GLU A 90 -23.09 -9.61 4.80
N THR A 91 -22.86 -8.32 4.96
CA THR A 91 -23.71 -7.42 5.76
C THR A 91 -25.14 -7.36 5.20
N ALA A 92 -25.28 -7.24 3.88
CA ALA A 92 -26.59 -7.24 3.24
C ALA A 92 -27.32 -8.58 3.41
N ALA A 93 -26.60 -9.70 3.32
CA ALA A 93 -27.18 -11.03 3.56
C ALA A 93 -27.61 -11.21 5.02
N ARG A 94 -26.77 -10.81 5.98
CA ARG A 94 -27.09 -10.87 7.42
C ARG A 94 -28.28 -9.98 7.77
N SER A 95 -28.34 -8.77 7.23
CA SER A 95 -29.47 -7.87 7.42
C SER A 95 -30.80 -8.49 6.96
N ARG A 96 -30.79 -9.18 5.81
CA ARG A 96 -31.97 -9.90 5.30
C ARG A 96 -32.40 -11.06 6.17
N LEU A 97 -31.44 -11.68 6.86
CA LEU A 97 -31.68 -12.84 7.73
C LEU A 97 -31.92 -12.44 9.19
N GLY A 98 -31.90 -11.14 9.54
CA GLY A 98 -32.08 -10.67 10.91
C GLY A 98 -30.95 -11.06 11.86
N VAL A 99 -29.75 -11.38 11.36
CA VAL A 99 -28.59 -11.77 12.16
C VAL A 99 -27.85 -10.53 12.65
N PRO A 100 -27.55 -10.37 13.98
CA PRO A 100 -26.85 -9.22 14.50
C PRO A 100 -25.45 -9.05 13.90
N LEU A 101 -25.03 -7.79 13.67
CA LEU A 101 -23.69 -7.45 13.28
C LEU A 101 -22.70 -7.82 14.42
N ARG A 102 -21.61 -8.51 14.09
CA ARG A 102 -20.51 -8.71 15.04
C ARG A 102 -19.74 -7.41 15.20
N SER A 103 -19.73 -6.86 16.43
CA SER A 103 -18.77 -5.82 16.81
C SER A 103 -17.40 -6.46 17.03
N TYR A 104 -16.38 -5.99 16.36
CA TYR A 104 -15.00 -6.39 16.63
C TYR A 104 -14.35 -5.33 17.53
N ASP A 105 -13.83 -5.74 18.69
CA ASP A 105 -13.12 -4.87 19.62
C ASP A 105 -11.80 -4.37 19.03
N ASP A 106 -11.64 -3.04 19.07
CA ASP A 106 -10.57 -2.24 18.46
C ASP A 106 -9.29 -2.14 19.32
N LEU A 107 -9.00 -3.08 20.23
CA LEU A 107 -7.88 -2.95 21.17
C LEU A 107 -6.49 -2.92 20.49
N ASP A 108 -6.30 -3.67 19.39
CA ASP A 108 -5.03 -3.70 18.65
C ASP A 108 -4.79 -2.46 17.76
N ALA A 109 -5.83 -1.64 17.53
CA ALA A 109 -5.72 -0.42 16.74
C ALA A 109 -4.96 0.70 17.46
N VAL A 110 -4.82 0.63 18.79
CA VAL A 110 -4.24 1.69 19.62
C VAL A 110 -2.70 1.72 19.48
N GLU A 111 -2.01 0.57 19.51
CA GLU A 111 -0.54 0.52 19.35
C GLU A 111 -0.08 1.02 17.97
N ASN A 112 -0.80 0.61 16.90
CA ASN A 112 -0.48 1.07 15.55
C ASN A 112 -0.77 2.57 15.33
N ARG A 113 -1.69 3.16 16.10
CA ARG A 113 -1.97 4.62 16.05
C ARG A 113 -0.85 5.43 16.71
N LEU A 114 -0.29 4.96 17.83
CA LEU A 114 0.81 5.62 18.52
C LEU A 114 2.08 5.69 17.64
N ASP A 115 2.43 4.60 16.97
CA ASP A 115 3.54 4.57 16.02
C ASP A 115 3.28 5.49 14.81
N ALA A 116 2.05 5.55 14.33
CA ALA A 116 1.66 6.43 13.22
C ALA A 116 1.67 7.91 13.62
N GLU A 117 1.26 8.24 14.84
CA GLU A 117 1.31 9.62 15.37
C GLU A 117 2.74 10.12 15.55
N GLN A 118 3.67 9.26 15.98
CA GLN A 118 5.08 9.62 16.13
C GLN A 118 5.77 9.85 14.77
N LEU A 119 5.36 9.11 13.73
CA LEU A 119 5.90 9.25 12.38
C LEU A 119 5.26 10.38 11.58
N ARG A 120 4.10 10.87 12.02
CA ARG A 120 3.33 11.89 11.29
C ARG A 120 4.10 13.18 11.00
N PRO A 121 4.80 13.81 11.97
CA PRO A 121 5.54 15.04 11.68
C PRO A 121 6.65 14.83 10.66
N ALA A 122 7.36 13.70 10.73
CA ALA A 122 8.41 13.36 9.78
C ALA A 122 7.84 13.08 8.38
N LEU A 123 6.67 12.44 8.31
CA LEU A 123 5.98 12.18 7.05
C LEU A 123 5.46 13.48 6.41
N ASP A 124 4.85 14.36 7.19
CA ASP A 124 4.35 15.65 6.71
C ASP A 124 5.50 16.52 6.18
N ALA A 125 6.60 16.61 6.93
CA ALA A 125 7.80 17.29 6.49
C ALA A 125 8.42 16.68 5.22
N ALA A 126 8.38 15.36 5.07
CA ALA A 126 8.86 14.69 3.88
C ALA A 126 7.93 14.90 2.67
N LEU A 127 6.61 14.94 2.88
CA LEU A 127 5.62 15.25 1.85
C LEU A 127 5.78 16.68 1.34
N ASP A 128 6.05 17.64 2.22
CA ASP A 128 6.27 19.05 1.85
C ASP A 128 7.51 19.27 0.99
N ARG A 129 8.49 18.37 1.08
CA ARG A 129 9.72 18.39 0.27
C ARG A 129 9.56 17.72 -1.10
N LEU A 130 8.42 17.08 -1.37
CA LEU A 130 8.18 16.50 -2.69
C LEU A 130 7.82 17.57 -3.72
N PRO A 131 8.21 17.39 -5.00
CA PRO A 131 7.66 18.17 -6.09
C PRO A 131 6.12 18.09 -6.10
N PRO A 132 5.40 19.22 -6.31
CA PRO A 132 3.93 19.27 -6.20
C PRO A 132 3.23 18.15 -6.97
N GLY A 133 3.58 17.90 -8.22
CA GLY A 133 2.94 16.86 -9.01
C GLY A 133 3.20 15.41 -8.53
N GLN A 134 4.23 15.17 -7.71
CA GLN A 134 4.44 13.86 -7.05
C GLN A 134 3.62 13.76 -5.77
N ARG A 135 3.55 14.82 -4.99
CA ARG A 135 2.73 14.92 -3.78
C ARG A 135 1.26 14.72 -4.13
N ASP A 136 0.74 15.46 -5.11
CA ASP A 136 -0.65 15.34 -5.55
C ASP A 136 -0.97 13.93 -6.07
N ALA A 137 -0.07 13.33 -6.84
CA ALA A 137 -0.24 11.97 -7.34
C ALA A 137 -0.30 10.93 -6.22
N ILE A 138 0.52 11.08 -5.17
CA ILE A 138 0.48 10.22 -3.98
C ILE A 138 -0.84 10.43 -3.23
N GLU A 139 -1.24 11.68 -2.98
CA GLU A 139 -2.49 11.98 -2.30
C GLU A 139 -3.68 11.37 -3.01
N LEU A 140 -3.82 11.62 -4.31
CA LEU A 140 -4.92 11.09 -5.10
C LEU A 140 -4.93 9.56 -5.15
N ARG A 141 -3.75 8.94 -5.35
CA ARG A 141 -3.66 7.49 -5.53
C ARG A 141 -3.71 6.71 -4.22
N ILE A 142 -3.01 7.19 -3.18
CA ILE A 142 -2.81 6.45 -1.92
C ILE A 142 -3.83 6.86 -0.88
N VAL A 143 -4.01 8.17 -0.65
CA VAL A 143 -4.91 8.66 0.40
C VAL A 143 -6.36 8.58 -0.06
N ARG A 144 -6.68 9.13 -1.25
CA ARG A 144 -8.04 9.11 -1.81
C ARG A 144 -8.36 7.83 -2.56
N ALA A 145 -7.39 6.94 -2.72
CA ALA A 145 -7.54 5.63 -3.35
C ALA A 145 -8.11 5.65 -4.80
N LEU A 146 -7.90 6.73 -5.57
CA LEU A 146 -8.39 6.85 -6.95
C LEU A 146 -7.68 5.89 -7.91
N GLU A 147 -8.36 5.47 -8.99
CA GLU A 147 -7.73 4.73 -10.08
C GLU A 147 -6.78 5.62 -10.88
N TYR A 148 -5.80 5.02 -11.56
CA TYR A 148 -4.82 5.81 -12.32
C TYR A 148 -5.42 6.63 -13.47
N ASP A 149 -6.58 6.24 -13.98
CA ASP A 149 -7.30 7.03 -15.00
C ASP A 149 -7.89 8.29 -14.37
N GLU A 150 -8.42 8.18 -13.15
CA GLU A 150 -8.95 9.30 -12.38
C GLU A 150 -7.83 10.23 -11.90
N VAL A 151 -6.70 9.65 -11.44
CA VAL A 151 -5.49 10.42 -11.09
C VAL A 151 -4.96 11.18 -12.30
N ALA A 152 -4.90 10.52 -13.45
CA ALA A 152 -4.45 11.13 -14.71
C ALA A 152 -5.36 12.29 -15.13
N GLY A 153 -6.68 12.10 -15.06
CA GLY A 153 -7.66 13.15 -15.33
C GLY A 153 -7.52 14.34 -14.38
N SER A 154 -7.38 14.08 -13.08
CA SER A 154 -7.23 15.13 -12.05
C SER A 154 -5.93 15.94 -12.21
N LEU A 155 -4.85 15.29 -12.67
CA LEU A 155 -3.53 15.91 -12.85
C LEU A 155 -3.28 16.42 -14.28
N GLY A 156 -4.25 16.31 -15.18
CA GLY A 156 -4.11 16.72 -16.58
C GLY A 156 -2.94 16.01 -17.28
N CYS A 157 -2.72 14.73 -17.03
CA CYS A 157 -1.60 13.97 -17.59
C CYS A 157 -2.02 12.58 -18.07
N SER A 158 -1.13 11.87 -18.77
CA SER A 158 -1.40 10.50 -19.17
C SER A 158 -1.40 9.53 -17.98
N LYS A 159 -2.09 8.41 -18.10
CA LYS A 159 -2.08 7.32 -17.09
C LYS A 159 -0.67 6.82 -16.78
N VAL A 160 0.20 6.76 -17.78
CA VAL A 160 1.62 6.39 -17.61
C VAL A 160 2.35 7.44 -16.79
N ALA A 161 2.16 8.74 -17.10
CA ALA A 161 2.76 9.82 -16.34
C ALA A 161 2.27 9.85 -14.88
N ALA A 162 0.99 9.60 -14.62
CA ALA A 162 0.44 9.46 -13.27
C ALA A 162 1.12 8.33 -12.48
N ARG A 163 1.31 7.16 -13.09
CA ARG A 163 2.05 6.04 -12.49
C ARG A 163 3.48 6.40 -12.15
N ILE A 164 4.18 7.05 -13.07
CA ILE A 164 5.57 7.49 -12.86
C ILE A 164 5.66 8.51 -11.73
N ARG A 165 4.73 9.47 -11.66
CA ARG A 165 4.70 10.46 -10.57
C ARG A 165 4.50 9.82 -9.21
N VAL A 166 3.56 8.89 -9.07
CA VAL A 166 3.35 8.12 -7.83
C VAL A 166 4.61 7.35 -7.44
N ALA A 167 5.19 6.63 -8.39
CA ALA A 167 6.38 5.82 -8.16
C ALA A 167 7.58 6.67 -7.69
N ARG A 168 7.88 7.76 -8.40
CA ARG A 168 8.97 8.69 -8.04
C ARG A 168 8.71 9.34 -6.68
N GLY A 169 7.46 9.73 -6.41
CA GLY A 169 7.09 10.32 -5.13
C GLY A 169 7.29 9.35 -3.97
N LEU A 170 6.87 8.10 -4.08
CA LEU A 170 7.08 7.07 -3.06
C LEU A 170 8.57 6.79 -2.83
N ASN A 171 9.37 6.73 -3.89
CA ASN A 171 10.82 6.57 -3.78
C ASN A 171 11.48 7.76 -3.09
N SER A 172 11.05 8.98 -3.40
CA SER A 172 11.56 10.18 -2.75
C SER A 172 11.18 10.23 -1.27
N LEU A 173 9.94 9.90 -0.91
CA LEU A 173 9.51 9.75 0.48
C LEU A 173 10.34 8.72 1.24
N SER A 174 10.55 7.55 0.66
CA SER A 174 11.37 6.51 1.29
C SER A 174 12.79 6.99 1.60
N ARG A 175 13.41 7.75 0.70
CA ARG A 175 14.75 8.31 0.92
C ARG A 175 14.75 9.39 2.00
N LEU A 176 13.76 10.29 1.99
CA LEU A 176 13.64 11.37 2.96
C LEU A 176 13.40 10.84 4.37
N LEU A 177 12.54 9.83 4.52
CA LEU A 177 12.25 9.20 5.81
C LEU A 177 13.42 8.38 6.35
N LYS A 178 14.18 7.69 5.49
CA LYS A 178 15.41 6.99 5.89
C LYS A 178 16.52 7.93 6.33
N GLY A 179 16.61 9.11 5.73
CA GLY A 179 17.58 10.13 6.12
C GLY A 179 17.18 10.95 7.36
N ALA A 180 15.93 10.81 7.82
CA ALA A 180 15.41 11.46 9.03
C ALA A 180 15.37 10.53 10.25
N ALA A 181 15.70 9.24 10.10
CA ALA A 181 15.87 8.32 11.22
C ALA A 181 17.22 8.63 11.90
N PRO A 182 17.24 8.82 13.24
CA PRO A 182 18.44 9.07 14.01
C PRO A 182 19.40 7.90 13.98
#